data_f41a9cbe357fa032bcb2a3f96f602883
#
_entry.id   f41a9cbe357fa032bcb2a3f96f602883
#
_cell.length_a   1.000
_cell.length_b   1.000
_cell.length_c   1.000
_cell.angle_alpha   90.00
_cell.angle_beta   90.00
_cell.angle_gamma   90.00
#
_symmetry.space_group_name_H-M   'P 1'
#
loop_
_entity.id
_entity.type
_entity.pdbx_description
1 polymer ?
#
loop_
_entity_poly.entity_id
_entity_poly.type
_entity_poly.pdbx_seq_one_letter_code
_entity_poly.pdbx_strand_id
1 'polypeptide(L)'
;MNLIVDIGNTCVKLVCFDDGEVIEEKRVDGNDVDALSRFCSKYPFSKGIVSSVSSVSDSFMEKLKGLPFRMLEFESGVTPVPVSIGYGTPLTLGTDRLAAVVGANHCSPGKDILVIDIGTCVTYDFVSSSAEYLGGNISPGPTMRLKALHEYTSRLPLVERRGEAPLIGYSTETAIRSGVLHGIEYEINGYIHEFLTKYPHLFVYLTGGVQLDLHFSEKITIFADRFIVPKGLNRILEYNDEINK
;
A
#
# COMPACT_ATOMS: atom_id res chain seq x y z
N MET A 1 -5.37 -21.94 -6.12
CA MET A 1 -5.21 -20.47 -6.37
C MET A 1 -5.90 -19.68 -5.29
N ASN A 2 -5.34 -18.51 -4.92
CA ASN A 2 -5.86 -17.62 -3.90
C ASN A 2 -6.40 -16.32 -4.53
N LEU A 3 -7.56 -15.85 -4.06
CA LEU A 3 -8.12 -14.55 -4.41
C LEU A 3 -7.73 -13.53 -3.35
N ILE A 4 -7.05 -12.46 -3.77
CA ILE A 4 -6.76 -11.31 -2.92
C ILE A 4 -7.62 -10.13 -3.36
N VAL A 5 -8.37 -9.55 -2.42
CA VAL A 5 -9.22 -8.38 -2.64
C VAL A 5 -8.73 -7.26 -1.74
N ASP A 6 -8.12 -6.24 -2.34
CA ASP A 6 -7.61 -5.06 -1.65
C ASP A 6 -8.51 -3.85 -1.98
N ILE A 7 -9.35 -3.46 -1.03
CA ILE A 7 -10.31 -2.35 -1.14
C ILE A 7 -9.64 -1.08 -0.62
N GLY A 8 -9.01 -0.36 -1.55
CA GLY A 8 -8.36 0.92 -1.28
C GLY A 8 -9.28 2.14 -1.47
N ASN A 9 -8.78 3.32 -1.13
CA ASN A 9 -9.55 4.58 -1.27
C ASN A 9 -9.86 4.98 -2.72
N THR A 10 -9.10 4.51 -3.68
CA THR A 10 -9.22 4.91 -5.11
C THR A 10 -9.84 3.82 -5.98
N CYS A 11 -9.55 2.58 -5.70
CA CYS A 11 -10.06 1.42 -6.46
C CYS A 11 -9.93 0.15 -5.65
N VAL A 12 -10.62 -0.89 -6.10
CA VAL A 12 -10.46 -2.27 -5.61
C VAL A 12 -9.47 -3.00 -6.52
N LYS A 13 -8.49 -3.66 -5.94
CA LYS A 13 -7.57 -4.56 -6.65
C LYS A 13 -7.99 -6.00 -6.41
N LEU A 14 -8.21 -6.73 -7.47
CA LEU A 14 -8.43 -8.17 -7.48
C LEU A 14 -7.14 -8.81 -7.98
N VAL A 15 -6.54 -9.68 -7.17
CA VAL A 15 -5.28 -10.33 -7.54
C VAL A 15 -5.42 -11.84 -7.40
N CYS A 16 -5.03 -12.54 -8.44
CA CYS A 16 -4.93 -14.00 -8.45
C CYS A 16 -3.51 -14.42 -8.09
N PHE A 17 -3.38 -15.26 -7.07
CA PHE A 17 -2.13 -15.93 -6.72
C PHE A 17 -2.21 -17.42 -6.98
N ASP A 18 -1.13 -17.98 -7.49
CA ASP A 18 -0.91 -19.42 -7.58
C ASP A 18 0.51 -19.76 -7.11
N ASP A 19 0.62 -20.65 -6.13
CA ASP A 19 1.89 -21.08 -5.53
C ASP A 19 2.81 -19.90 -5.12
N GLY A 20 2.23 -18.87 -4.51
CA GLY A 20 2.94 -17.67 -4.05
C GLY A 20 3.23 -16.61 -5.14
N GLU A 21 2.96 -16.91 -6.41
CA GLU A 21 3.21 -16.00 -7.53
C GLU A 21 1.95 -15.27 -7.99
N VAL A 22 2.12 -14.02 -8.40
CA VAL A 22 1.03 -13.20 -8.97
C VAL A 22 0.76 -13.63 -10.41
N ILE A 23 -0.44 -14.13 -10.67
CA ILE A 23 -0.88 -14.54 -12.02
C ILE A 23 -1.54 -13.38 -12.75
N GLU A 24 -2.45 -12.65 -12.11
CA GLU A 24 -3.13 -11.49 -12.70
C GLU A 24 -3.54 -10.49 -11.63
N GLU A 25 -3.45 -9.21 -11.96
CA GLU A 25 -4.06 -8.10 -11.22
C GLU A 25 -5.12 -7.44 -12.09
N LYS A 26 -6.28 -7.18 -11.51
CA LYS A 26 -7.33 -6.35 -12.12
C LYS A 26 -7.78 -5.27 -11.14
N ARG A 27 -7.80 -4.03 -11.61
CA ARG A 27 -8.38 -2.90 -10.88
C ARG A 27 -9.83 -2.73 -11.32
N VAL A 28 -10.71 -2.61 -10.34
CA VAL A 28 -12.15 -2.46 -10.57
C VAL A 28 -12.71 -1.34 -9.70
N ASP A 29 -13.86 -0.82 -10.08
CA ASP A 29 -14.65 0.05 -9.23
C ASP A 29 -15.33 -0.78 -8.13
N GLY A 30 -15.46 -0.24 -6.92
CA GLY A 30 -16.13 -0.89 -5.79
C GLY A 30 -17.64 -1.12 -5.97
N ASN A 31 -18.22 -0.65 -7.07
CA ASN A 31 -19.60 -0.91 -7.47
C ASN A 31 -19.72 -1.92 -8.64
N ASP A 32 -18.60 -2.31 -9.27
CA ASP A 32 -18.60 -3.21 -10.44
C ASP A 32 -18.61 -4.69 -10.03
N VAL A 33 -19.82 -5.15 -9.61
CA VAL A 33 -20.06 -6.56 -9.22
C VAL A 33 -19.83 -7.53 -10.39
N ASP A 34 -20.09 -7.09 -11.62
CA ASP A 34 -19.89 -7.91 -12.81
C ASP A 34 -18.40 -8.14 -13.09
N ALA A 35 -17.57 -7.12 -12.89
CA ALA A 35 -16.13 -7.28 -13.02
C ALA A 35 -15.56 -8.25 -11.97
N LEU A 36 -16.03 -8.17 -10.71
CA LEU A 36 -15.71 -9.14 -9.67
C LEU A 36 -16.13 -10.56 -10.08
N SER A 37 -17.37 -10.72 -10.56
CA SER A 37 -17.90 -12.02 -10.97
C SER A 37 -17.11 -12.63 -12.14
N ARG A 38 -16.79 -11.83 -13.15
CA ARG A 38 -15.96 -12.28 -14.29
C ARG A 38 -14.56 -12.68 -13.84
N PHE A 39 -13.93 -11.92 -12.93
CA PHE A 39 -12.61 -12.26 -12.42
C PHE A 39 -12.64 -13.57 -11.62
N CYS A 40 -13.62 -13.73 -10.73
CA CYS A 40 -13.78 -14.94 -9.92
C CYS A 40 -14.09 -16.19 -10.76
N SER A 41 -14.77 -16.04 -11.90
CA SER A 41 -15.07 -17.17 -12.79
C SER A 41 -13.89 -17.58 -13.67
N LYS A 42 -12.85 -16.76 -13.79
CA LYS A 42 -11.70 -17.02 -14.66
C LYS A 42 -10.72 -18.05 -14.08
N TYR A 43 -10.68 -18.19 -12.76
CA TYR A 43 -9.70 -19.00 -12.05
C TYR A 43 -10.36 -19.94 -11.04
N PRO A 44 -9.80 -21.14 -10.79
CA PRO A 44 -10.28 -22.09 -9.80
C PRO A 44 -9.82 -21.70 -8.39
N PHE A 45 -10.33 -20.59 -7.88
CA PHE A 45 -10.01 -20.15 -6.52
C PHE A 45 -10.51 -21.15 -5.48
N SER A 46 -9.67 -21.46 -4.49
CA SER A 46 -10.00 -22.34 -3.36
C SER A 46 -10.20 -21.58 -2.04
N LYS A 47 -9.67 -20.38 -1.95
CA LYS A 47 -9.76 -19.50 -0.79
C LYS A 47 -9.43 -18.06 -1.19
N GLY A 48 -9.75 -17.10 -0.32
CA GLY A 48 -9.39 -15.72 -0.54
C GLY A 48 -9.30 -14.91 0.76
N ILE A 49 -8.81 -13.68 0.63
CA ILE A 49 -8.73 -12.70 1.69
C ILE A 49 -9.23 -11.36 1.17
N VAL A 50 -9.98 -10.64 1.99
CA VAL A 50 -10.39 -9.27 1.73
C VAL A 50 -9.83 -8.33 2.79
N SER A 51 -9.21 -7.27 2.35
CA SER A 51 -8.73 -6.14 3.14
C SER A 51 -9.49 -4.89 2.72
N SER A 52 -9.92 -4.07 3.67
CA SER A 52 -10.64 -2.85 3.35
C SER A 52 -10.21 -1.68 4.23
N VAL A 53 -9.85 -0.58 3.58
CA VAL A 53 -9.63 0.74 4.20
C VAL A 53 -10.65 1.77 3.71
N SER A 54 -11.63 1.34 2.92
CA SER A 54 -12.69 2.16 2.33
C SER A 54 -13.99 1.38 2.19
N SER A 55 -15.10 2.04 1.93
CA SER A 55 -16.38 1.41 1.66
C SER A 55 -16.54 1.05 0.17
N VAL A 56 -17.22 -0.05 -0.08
CA VAL A 56 -17.72 -0.46 -1.39
C VAL A 56 -19.25 -0.64 -1.30
N SER A 57 -19.94 -0.87 -2.42
CA SER A 57 -21.38 -1.10 -2.39
C SER A 57 -21.75 -2.38 -1.62
N ASP A 58 -22.94 -2.37 -1.00
CA ASP A 58 -23.47 -3.55 -0.30
C ASP A 58 -23.52 -4.76 -1.23
N SER A 59 -23.93 -4.58 -2.48
CA SER A 59 -23.98 -5.62 -3.49
C SER A 59 -22.62 -6.23 -3.82
N PHE A 60 -21.54 -5.43 -3.77
CA PHE A 60 -20.17 -5.94 -3.94
C PHE A 60 -19.75 -6.81 -2.74
N MET A 61 -20.06 -6.36 -1.51
CA MET A 61 -19.79 -7.14 -0.30
C MET A 61 -20.62 -8.41 -0.22
N GLU A 62 -21.92 -8.36 -0.57
CA GLU A 62 -22.75 -9.55 -0.65
C GLU A 62 -22.23 -10.57 -1.65
N LYS A 63 -21.75 -10.09 -2.81
CA LYS A 63 -21.12 -10.96 -3.81
C LYS A 63 -19.85 -11.62 -3.29
N LEU A 64 -18.99 -10.89 -2.59
CA LEU A 64 -17.79 -11.45 -1.96
C LEU A 64 -18.13 -12.52 -0.93
N LYS A 65 -19.12 -12.26 -0.06
CA LYS A 65 -19.58 -13.24 0.95
C LYS A 65 -20.26 -14.45 0.35
N GLY A 66 -20.86 -14.33 -0.83
CA GLY A 66 -21.53 -15.41 -1.57
C GLY A 66 -20.59 -16.23 -2.46
N LEU A 67 -19.28 -16.03 -2.44
CA LEU A 67 -18.33 -16.86 -3.20
C LEU A 67 -18.31 -18.31 -2.69
N PRO A 68 -18.12 -19.31 -3.56
CA PRO A 68 -18.22 -20.74 -3.21
C PRO A 68 -16.99 -21.29 -2.46
N PHE A 69 -16.15 -20.42 -1.93
CA PHE A 69 -14.95 -20.75 -1.15
C PHE A 69 -14.80 -19.79 0.03
N ARG A 70 -13.97 -20.18 1.00
CA ARG A 70 -13.72 -19.37 2.21
C ARG A 70 -13.06 -18.04 1.85
N MET A 71 -13.65 -16.94 2.32
CA MET A 71 -13.05 -15.60 2.32
C MET A 71 -12.67 -15.24 3.77
N LEU A 72 -11.39 -14.93 4.01
CA LEU A 72 -10.90 -14.36 5.25
C LEU A 72 -11.10 -12.86 5.21
N GLU A 73 -11.83 -12.29 6.15
CA GLU A 73 -11.89 -10.85 6.35
C GLU A 73 -10.69 -10.43 7.20
N PHE A 74 -9.83 -9.57 6.66
CA PHE A 74 -8.61 -9.15 7.35
C PHE A 74 -8.88 -7.92 8.21
N GLU A 75 -8.74 -8.08 9.51
CA GLU A 75 -8.89 -7.02 10.51
C GLU A 75 -7.59 -6.85 11.29
N SER A 76 -7.03 -5.63 11.27
CA SER A 76 -5.81 -5.31 12.03
C SER A 76 -6.04 -5.49 13.54
N GLY A 77 -5.08 -6.11 14.21
CA GLY A 77 -5.14 -6.38 15.65
C GLY A 77 -6.08 -7.54 16.06
N VAL A 78 -6.81 -8.14 15.11
CA VAL A 78 -7.72 -9.28 15.32
C VAL A 78 -7.24 -10.50 14.56
N THR A 79 -7.07 -10.38 13.24
CA THR A 79 -6.58 -11.48 12.39
C THR A 79 -5.11 -11.76 12.71
N PRO A 80 -4.72 -13.03 13.00
CA PRO A 80 -3.33 -13.40 13.22
C PRO A 80 -2.45 -13.07 12.00
N VAL A 81 -1.26 -12.52 12.27
CA VAL A 81 -0.27 -12.15 11.24
C VAL A 81 1.11 -12.70 11.60
N PRO A 82 2.00 -12.98 10.62
CA PRO A 82 3.31 -13.56 10.86
C PRO A 82 4.37 -12.51 11.29
N VAL A 83 3.94 -11.42 11.93
CA VAL A 83 4.81 -10.41 12.54
C VAL A 83 4.24 -10.03 13.91
N SER A 84 5.09 -9.65 14.86
CA SER A 84 4.62 -9.06 16.11
C SER A 84 4.25 -7.59 15.89
N ILE A 85 3.23 -7.11 16.60
CA ILE A 85 2.71 -5.74 16.44
C ILE A 85 3.09 -4.93 17.68
N GLY A 86 4.11 -4.08 17.56
CA GLY A 86 4.53 -3.10 18.58
C GLY A 86 3.76 -1.77 18.48
N TYR A 87 2.74 -1.67 17.62
CA TYR A 87 1.95 -0.46 17.43
C TYR A 87 0.96 -0.23 18.55
N GLY A 88 0.93 0.98 19.15
CA GLY A 88 0.15 1.28 20.34
C GLY A 88 -1.37 1.16 20.22
N THR A 89 -1.93 1.24 18.99
CA THR A 89 -3.37 1.14 18.70
C THR A 89 -3.63 0.16 17.56
N PRO A 90 -3.38 -1.15 17.76
CA PRO A 90 -3.42 -2.13 16.67
C PRO A 90 -4.77 -2.25 15.96
N LEU A 91 -5.88 -2.01 16.68
CA LEU A 91 -7.23 -2.07 16.11
C LEU A 91 -7.55 -0.93 15.14
N THR A 92 -6.79 0.17 15.16
CA THR A 92 -6.96 1.32 14.25
C THR A 92 -5.87 1.39 13.18
N LEU A 93 -4.96 0.42 13.16
CA LEU A 93 -3.92 0.33 12.15
C LEU A 93 -4.53 0.00 10.80
N GLY A 94 -4.18 0.74 9.75
CA GLY A 94 -4.61 0.45 8.38
C GLY A 94 -4.20 -0.96 7.96
N THR A 95 -5.15 -1.73 7.44
CA THR A 95 -4.91 -3.11 6.99
C THR A 95 -3.92 -3.16 5.83
N ASP A 96 -3.93 -2.16 4.95
CA ASP A 96 -2.99 -1.96 3.85
C ASP A 96 -1.55 -1.79 4.35
N ARG A 97 -1.34 -0.98 5.40
CA ARG A 97 -0.04 -0.75 6.03
C ARG A 97 0.53 -2.03 6.65
N LEU A 98 -0.30 -2.74 7.42
CA LEU A 98 0.12 -4.01 8.04
C LEU A 98 0.39 -5.08 6.98
N ALA A 99 -0.43 -5.17 5.94
CA ALA A 99 -0.19 -6.08 4.83
C ALA A 99 1.11 -5.76 4.08
N ALA A 100 1.40 -4.46 3.82
CA ALA A 100 2.65 -4.03 3.19
C ALA A 100 3.89 -4.49 3.98
N VAL A 101 3.86 -4.33 5.31
CA VAL A 101 4.92 -4.78 6.22
C VAL A 101 5.08 -6.30 6.21
N VAL A 102 3.97 -7.05 6.29
CA VAL A 102 4.00 -8.51 6.20
C VAL A 102 4.59 -8.97 4.87
N GLY A 103 4.21 -8.33 3.76
CA GLY A 103 4.73 -8.64 2.43
C GLY A 103 6.23 -8.38 2.31
N ALA A 104 6.70 -7.23 2.78
CA ALA A 104 8.11 -6.88 2.75
C ALA A 104 8.96 -7.80 3.64
N ASN A 105 8.50 -8.10 4.86
CA ASN A 105 9.17 -9.04 5.75
C ASN A 105 9.21 -10.47 5.17
N HIS A 106 8.15 -10.90 4.49
CA HIS A 106 8.13 -12.19 3.80
C HIS A 106 9.13 -12.27 2.65
N CYS A 107 9.24 -11.19 1.85
CA CYS A 107 10.20 -11.11 0.74
C CYS A 107 11.67 -10.97 1.21
N SER A 108 11.90 -10.36 2.36
CA SER A 108 13.26 -10.11 2.91
C SER A 108 13.30 -10.39 4.42
N PRO A 109 13.16 -11.66 4.84
CA PRO A 109 13.13 -11.99 6.26
C PRO A 109 14.46 -11.69 6.95
N GLY A 110 14.41 -11.29 8.23
CA GLY A 110 15.58 -10.99 9.03
C GLY A 110 16.27 -9.67 8.65
N LYS A 111 15.58 -8.74 8.00
CA LYS A 111 16.06 -7.40 7.66
C LYS A 111 15.27 -6.32 8.37
N ASP A 112 15.96 -5.21 8.66
CA ASP A 112 15.29 -3.96 9.02
C ASP A 112 14.76 -3.32 7.74
N ILE A 113 13.45 -3.12 7.66
CA ILE A 113 12.79 -2.71 6.42
C ILE A 113 11.93 -1.48 6.65
N LEU A 114 12.10 -0.48 5.80
CA LEU A 114 11.18 0.65 5.65
C LEU A 114 10.35 0.43 4.38
N VAL A 115 9.03 0.31 4.55
CA VAL A 115 8.09 0.26 3.44
C VAL A 115 7.52 1.66 3.21
N ILE A 116 7.63 2.15 1.99
CA ILE A 116 7.11 3.46 1.57
C ILE A 116 6.05 3.19 0.51
N ASP A 117 4.78 3.47 0.84
CA ASP A 117 3.66 3.39 -0.11
C ASP A 117 3.28 4.80 -0.57
N ILE A 118 3.33 5.03 -1.88
CA ILE A 118 3.01 6.32 -2.50
C ILE A 118 1.66 6.20 -3.21
N GLY A 119 0.61 6.59 -2.50
CA GLY A 119 -0.78 6.53 -2.98
C GLY A 119 -1.56 7.81 -2.71
N THR A 120 -2.78 7.68 -2.23
CA THR A 120 -3.60 8.80 -1.73
C THR A 120 -2.90 9.51 -0.58
N CYS A 121 -2.30 8.73 0.33
CA CYS A 121 -1.31 9.18 1.29
C CYS A 121 0.08 8.65 0.87
N VAL A 122 1.12 9.16 1.51
CA VAL A 122 2.44 8.54 1.57
C VAL A 122 2.58 7.95 2.95
N THR A 123 2.80 6.65 3.05
CA THR A 123 3.03 5.98 4.34
C THR A 123 4.47 5.49 4.44
N TYR A 124 5.00 5.47 5.65
CA TYR A 124 6.35 5.07 6.00
C TYR A 124 6.24 4.05 7.12
N ASP A 125 6.33 2.76 6.84
CA ASP A 125 6.09 1.69 7.79
C ASP A 125 7.36 0.89 8.04
N PHE A 126 7.73 0.71 9.31
CA PHE A 126 8.98 0.07 9.67
C PHE A 126 8.75 -1.27 10.37
N VAL A 127 9.44 -2.30 9.89
CA VAL A 127 9.54 -3.62 10.54
C VAL A 127 11.01 -3.94 10.80
N SER A 128 11.29 -4.39 12.02
CA SER A 128 12.62 -4.77 12.44
C SER A 128 13.05 -6.13 11.89
N SER A 129 14.34 -6.40 11.93
CA SER A 129 14.93 -7.70 11.57
C SER A 129 14.42 -8.88 12.43
N SER A 130 13.82 -8.60 13.59
CA SER A 130 13.12 -9.59 14.42
C SER A 130 11.64 -9.79 14.06
N ALA A 131 11.19 -9.29 12.89
CA ALA A 131 9.82 -9.33 12.43
C ALA A 131 8.83 -8.63 13.40
N GLU A 132 9.23 -7.51 13.99
CA GLU A 132 8.36 -6.65 14.79
C GLU A 132 8.00 -5.38 14.02
N TYR A 133 6.70 -5.17 13.78
CA TYR A 133 6.18 -3.92 13.24
C TYR A 133 6.17 -2.85 14.32
N LEU A 134 7.08 -1.89 14.25
CA LEU A 134 7.24 -0.84 15.24
C LEU A 134 6.35 0.39 15.01
N GLY A 135 5.69 0.47 13.86
CA GLY A 135 4.86 1.60 13.49
C GLY A 135 5.38 2.34 12.27
N GLY A 136 4.85 3.53 12.08
CA GLY A 136 5.20 4.35 10.92
C GLY A 136 4.48 5.68 10.91
N ASN A 137 4.63 6.42 9.81
CA ASN A 137 4.10 7.77 9.63
C ASN A 137 3.16 7.81 8.42
N ILE A 138 2.26 8.78 8.42
CA ILE A 138 1.31 9.03 7.33
C ILE A 138 1.43 10.50 6.94
N SER A 139 1.59 10.74 5.64
CA SER A 139 1.70 12.08 5.06
C SER A 139 0.75 12.19 3.86
N PRO A 140 0.28 13.40 3.49
CA PRO A 140 -0.57 13.55 2.32
C PRO A 140 0.18 13.17 1.04
N GLY A 141 -0.46 12.39 0.16
CA GLY A 141 0.07 12.08 -1.16
C GLY A 141 -0.02 13.27 -2.13
N PRO A 142 0.58 13.14 -3.33
CA PRO A 142 0.73 14.29 -4.24
C PRO A 142 -0.62 14.90 -4.67
N THR A 143 -1.62 14.09 -4.99
CA THR A 143 -2.95 14.60 -5.38
C THR A 143 -3.64 15.30 -4.21
N MET A 144 -3.47 14.80 -2.99
CA MET A 144 -4.02 15.43 -1.78
C MET A 144 -3.36 16.79 -1.52
N ARG A 145 -2.03 16.91 -1.65
CA ARG A 145 -1.30 18.17 -1.49
C ARG A 145 -1.72 19.21 -2.53
N LEU A 146 -1.84 18.81 -3.80
CA LEU A 146 -2.28 19.70 -4.88
C LEU A 146 -3.71 20.20 -4.65
N LYS A 147 -4.63 19.32 -4.24
CA LYS A 147 -6.01 19.69 -3.88
C LYS A 147 -6.04 20.62 -2.68
N ALA A 148 -5.28 20.32 -1.62
CA ALA A 148 -5.24 21.15 -0.42
C ALA A 148 -4.78 22.59 -0.73
N LEU A 149 -3.77 22.78 -1.58
CA LEU A 149 -3.33 24.10 -2.00
C LEU A 149 -4.44 24.88 -2.72
N HIS A 150 -5.24 24.22 -3.53
CA HIS A 150 -6.40 24.84 -4.18
C HIS A 150 -7.54 25.13 -3.18
N GLU A 151 -7.92 24.15 -2.37
CA GLU A 151 -9.10 24.22 -1.49
C GLU A 151 -8.91 25.18 -0.30
N TYR A 152 -7.69 25.22 0.25
CA TYR A 152 -7.38 26.07 1.44
C TYR A 152 -6.78 27.42 1.11
N THR A 153 -6.76 27.82 -0.17
CA THR A 153 -6.34 29.16 -0.57
C THR A 153 -7.34 29.79 -1.55
N SER A 154 -7.47 31.12 -1.50
CA SER A 154 -8.48 31.82 -2.31
C SER A 154 -8.10 32.01 -3.78
N ARG A 155 -6.84 31.81 -4.18
CA ARG A 155 -6.34 32.21 -5.50
C ARG A 155 -5.50 31.14 -6.22
N LEU A 156 -5.09 30.07 -5.54
CA LEU A 156 -4.29 29.04 -6.19
C LEU A 156 -5.18 28.13 -7.05
N PRO A 157 -4.82 27.93 -8.32
CA PRO A 157 -5.56 27.04 -9.20
C PRO A 157 -5.38 25.58 -8.78
N LEU A 158 -6.34 24.72 -9.16
CA LEU A 158 -6.13 23.29 -9.10
C LEU A 158 -5.13 22.88 -10.19
N VAL A 159 -4.00 22.33 -9.78
CA VAL A 159 -2.90 21.93 -10.67
C VAL A 159 -2.84 20.42 -10.78
N GLU A 160 -2.68 19.93 -12.01
CA GLU A 160 -2.47 18.50 -12.24
C GLU A 160 -1.04 18.08 -11.87
N ARG A 161 -0.90 16.84 -11.44
CA ARG A 161 0.40 16.24 -11.09
C ARG A 161 1.35 16.15 -12.29
N ARG A 162 0.82 15.89 -13.50
CA ARG A 162 1.60 15.79 -14.72
C ARG A 162 1.96 17.16 -15.25
N GLY A 163 3.19 17.29 -15.76
CA GLY A 163 3.72 18.52 -16.34
C GLY A 163 5.10 18.84 -15.80
N GLU A 164 5.65 19.97 -16.23
CA GLU A 164 6.97 20.42 -15.79
C GLU A 164 7.00 20.76 -14.30
N ALA A 165 8.04 20.27 -13.62
CA ALA A 165 8.32 20.55 -12.22
C ALA A 165 9.81 20.94 -12.05
N PRO A 166 10.22 22.13 -12.54
CA PRO A 166 11.60 22.58 -12.42
C PRO A 166 11.95 22.88 -10.95
N LEU A 167 13.23 22.84 -10.59
CA LEU A 167 13.68 23.14 -9.23
C LEU A 167 13.20 24.52 -8.74
N ILE A 168 13.16 25.49 -9.65
CA ILE A 168 12.60 26.83 -9.40
C ILE A 168 11.41 27.02 -10.32
N GLY A 169 10.18 27.01 -9.79
CA GLY A 169 8.97 27.27 -10.53
C GLY A 169 8.93 28.70 -11.06
N TYR A 170 8.66 28.85 -12.35
CA TYR A 170 8.63 30.16 -13.04
C TYR A 170 7.19 30.64 -13.34
N SER A 171 6.19 29.89 -12.95
CA SER A 171 4.78 30.25 -13.00
C SER A 171 4.07 29.72 -11.76
N THR A 172 2.85 30.19 -11.44
CA THR A 172 2.07 29.65 -10.33
C THR A 172 1.88 28.14 -10.43
N GLU A 173 1.59 27.64 -11.60
CA GLU A 173 1.37 26.22 -11.85
C GLU A 173 2.64 25.40 -11.63
N THR A 174 3.77 25.80 -12.21
CA THR A 174 5.06 25.11 -12.03
C THR A 174 5.54 25.21 -10.58
N ALA A 175 5.33 26.37 -9.91
CA ALA A 175 5.69 26.55 -8.50
C ALA A 175 4.90 25.60 -7.57
N ILE A 176 3.59 25.46 -7.79
CA ILE A 176 2.73 24.53 -7.03
C ILE A 176 3.19 23.09 -7.28
N ARG A 177 3.35 22.69 -8.56
CA ARG A 177 3.73 21.32 -8.92
C ARG A 177 5.12 20.98 -8.38
N SER A 178 6.10 21.83 -8.57
CA SER A 178 7.47 21.65 -8.08
C SER A 178 7.52 21.56 -6.55
N GLY A 179 6.84 22.45 -5.86
CA GLY A 179 6.79 22.44 -4.39
C GLY A 179 6.19 21.14 -3.83
N VAL A 180 5.16 20.60 -4.49
CA VAL A 180 4.54 19.34 -4.07
C VAL A 180 5.44 18.13 -4.41
N LEU A 181 5.93 18.03 -5.64
CA LEU A 181 6.66 16.84 -6.08
C LEU A 181 8.04 16.74 -5.43
N HIS A 182 8.83 17.82 -5.46
CA HIS A 182 10.12 17.86 -4.77
C HIS A 182 9.97 17.79 -3.26
N GLY A 183 8.90 18.40 -2.69
CA GLY A 183 8.61 18.30 -1.27
C GLY A 183 8.43 16.84 -0.82
N ILE A 184 7.74 16.01 -1.61
CA ILE A 184 7.59 14.57 -1.34
C ILE A 184 8.93 13.84 -1.50
N GLU A 185 9.70 14.13 -2.55
CA GLU A 185 11.02 13.54 -2.76
C GLU A 185 11.97 13.84 -1.59
N TYR A 186 12.02 15.09 -1.12
CA TYR A 186 12.84 15.47 0.03
C TYR A 186 12.36 14.84 1.33
N GLU A 187 11.05 14.71 1.52
CA GLU A 187 10.46 14.01 2.67
C GLU A 187 10.87 12.53 2.68
N ILE A 188 10.78 11.84 1.55
CA ILE A 188 11.18 10.43 1.41
C ILE A 188 12.68 10.28 1.69
N ASN A 189 13.53 11.11 1.08
CA ASN A 189 14.97 11.09 1.31
C ASN A 189 15.33 11.39 2.77
N GLY A 190 14.61 12.32 3.41
CA GLY A 190 14.77 12.64 4.82
C GLY A 190 14.47 11.43 5.72
N TYR A 191 13.34 10.76 5.51
CA TYR A 191 13.02 9.53 6.24
C TYR A 191 14.06 8.44 6.02
N ILE A 192 14.48 8.18 4.78
CA ILE A 192 15.51 7.17 4.47
C ILE A 192 16.81 7.51 5.21
N HIS A 193 17.25 8.75 5.19
CA HIS A 193 18.48 9.20 5.87
C HIS A 193 18.41 8.96 7.39
N GLU A 194 17.30 9.39 8.03
CA GLU A 194 17.11 9.20 9.48
C GLU A 194 17.07 7.71 9.86
N PHE A 195 16.39 6.89 9.07
CA PHE A 195 16.34 5.46 9.33
C PHE A 195 17.70 4.79 9.12
N LEU A 196 18.50 5.18 8.10
CA LEU A 196 19.84 4.65 7.87
C LEU A 196 20.80 4.98 9.01
N THR A 197 20.66 6.16 9.62
CA THR A 197 21.45 6.55 10.79
C THR A 197 21.27 5.58 11.95
N LYS A 198 20.03 5.08 12.13
CA LYS A 198 19.67 4.14 13.20
C LYS A 198 19.81 2.67 12.79
N TYR A 199 19.58 2.36 11.52
CA TYR A 199 19.57 1.01 10.95
C TYR A 199 20.48 0.97 9.70
N PRO A 200 21.82 0.81 9.86
CA PRO A 200 22.79 0.94 8.76
C PRO A 200 22.63 -0.08 7.61
N HIS A 201 21.89 -1.16 7.86
CA HIS A 201 21.60 -2.20 6.87
C HIS A 201 20.13 -2.21 6.42
N LEU A 202 19.51 -1.04 6.48
CA LEU A 202 18.11 -0.83 6.08
C LEU A 202 17.86 -1.28 4.64
N PHE A 203 16.78 -2.00 4.44
CA PHE A 203 16.17 -2.24 3.14
C PHE A 203 14.96 -1.31 2.96
N VAL A 204 14.77 -0.79 1.76
CA VAL A 204 13.60 0.05 1.44
C VAL A 204 12.76 -0.65 0.38
N TYR A 205 11.46 -0.79 0.65
CA TYR A 205 10.48 -1.18 -0.34
C TYR A 205 9.66 0.04 -0.74
N LEU A 206 9.62 0.32 -2.05
CA LEU A 206 8.73 1.32 -2.64
C LEU A 206 7.55 0.63 -3.28
N THR A 207 6.35 1.05 -2.93
CA THR A 207 5.10 0.54 -3.49
C THR A 207 4.11 1.68 -3.74
N GLY A 208 2.90 1.35 -4.12
CA GLY A 208 1.82 2.31 -4.36
C GLY A 208 1.43 2.45 -5.82
N GLY A 209 0.36 3.20 -6.03
CA GLY A 209 -0.20 3.45 -7.37
C GLY A 209 0.32 4.71 -8.06
N VAL A 210 1.12 5.51 -7.38
CA VAL A 210 1.62 6.79 -7.88
C VAL A 210 3.10 6.65 -8.23
N GLN A 211 3.41 6.78 -9.50
CA GLN A 211 4.79 6.84 -9.98
C GLN A 211 5.32 8.28 -9.85
N LEU A 212 6.45 8.44 -9.19
CA LEU A 212 7.24 9.66 -9.08
C LEU A 212 8.65 9.36 -9.57
N ASP A 213 9.26 10.33 -10.24
CA ASP A 213 10.70 10.29 -10.54
C ASP A 213 11.46 10.69 -9.27
N LEU A 214 11.91 9.68 -8.52
CA LEU A 214 12.60 9.87 -7.26
C LEU A 214 14.12 9.71 -7.46
N HIS A 215 14.87 10.67 -6.95
CA HIS A 215 16.33 10.60 -6.91
C HIS A 215 16.75 10.36 -5.46
N PHE A 216 17.48 9.29 -5.22
CA PHE A 216 17.95 8.94 -3.89
C PHE A 216 19.39 9.44 -3.68
N SER A 217 19.59 10.17 -2.59
CA SER A 217 20.90 10.69 -2.21
C SER A 217 21.80 9.64 -1.57
N GLU A 218 21.21 8.62 -0.98
CA GLU A 218 21.93 7.56 -0.25
C GLU A 218 22.17 6.31 -1.12
N LYS A 219 23.29 5.63 -0.88
CA LYS A 219 23.55 4.30 -1.44
C LYS A 219 22.83 3.25 -0.60
N ILE A 220 21.64 2.88 -1.02
CA ILE A 220 20.76 1.97 -0.29
C ILE A 220 20.17 0.91 -1.22
N THR A 221 19.83 -0.25 -0.66
CA THR A 221 19.07 -1.26 -1.37
C THR A 221 17.58 -0.90 -1.40
N ILE A 222 17.07 -0.57 -2.59
CA ILE A 222 15.68 -0.21 -2.80
C ILE A 222 15.04 -1.21 -3.75
N PHE A 223 13.90 -1.76 -3.34
CA PHE A 223 13.04 -2.63 -4.14
C PHE A 223 11.75 -1.88 -4.51
N ALA A 224 11.49 -1.72 -5.79
CA ALA A 224 10.21 -1.22 -6.27
C ALA A 224 9.30 -2.40 -6.58
N ASP A 225 8.30 -2.63 -5.74
CA ASP A 225 7.36 -3.74 -5.92
C ASP A 225 5.92 -3.31 -5.63
N ARG A 226 5.14 -3.15 -6.69
CA ARG A 226 3.72 -2.76 -6.62
C ARG A 226 2.82 -3.83 -5.99
N PHE A 227 3.34 -5.05 -5.82
CA PHE A 227 2.59 -6.18 -5.29
C PHE A 227 2.88 -6.47 -3.81
N ILE A 228 3.63 -5.61 -3.11
CA ILE A 228 3.98 -5.84 -1.70
C ILE A 228 2.72 -6.01 -0.84
N VAL A 229 1.70 -5.14 -0.99
CA VAL A 229 0.43 -5.28 -0.25
C VAL A 229 -0.29 -6.59 -0.61
N PRO A 230 -0.56 -6.93 -1.89
CA PRO A 230 -1.11 -8.23 -2.26
C PRO A 230 -0.31 -9.45 -1.77
N LYS A 231 1.02 -9.39 -1.84
CA LYS A 231 1.90 -10.47 -1.30
C LYS A 231 1.73 -10.63 0.21
N GLY A 232 1.63 -9.52 0.93
CA GLY A 232 1.35 -9.53 2.36
C GLY A 232 0.00 -10.13 2.69
N LEU A 233 -1.04 -9.75 1.98
CA LEU A 233 -2.38 -10.34 2.14
C LEU A 233 -2.38 -11.83 1.83
N ASN A 234 -1.70 -12.26 0.75
CA ASN A 234 -1.56 -13.69 0.46
C ASN A 234 -0.82 -14.44 1.58
N ARG A 235 0.25 -13.87 2.11
CA ARG A 235 0.99 -14.47 3.24
C ARG A 235 0.15 -14.55 4.52
N ILE A 236 -0.67 -13.53 4.80
CA ILE A 236 -1.61 -13.55 5.94
C ILE A 236 -2.64 -14.67 5.75
N LEU A 237 -3.20 -14.82 4.57
CA LEU A 237 -4.15 -15.91 4.26
C LEU A 237 -3.52 -17.29 4.48
N GLU A 238 -2.31 -17.52 3.96
CA GLU A 238 -1.58 -18.77 4.13
C GLU A 238 -1.22 -19.05 5.60
N TYR A 239 -0.75 -18.04 6.33
CA TYR A 239 -0.43 -18.13 7.75
C TYR A 239 -1.64 -18.56 8.58
N ASN A 240 -2.82 -18.00 8.30
CA ASN A 240 -4.05 -18.38 8.98
C ASN A 240 -4.50 -19.81 8.66
N ASP A 241 -4.17 -20.35 7.50
CA ASP A 241 -4.39 -21.76 7.22
C ASP A 241 -3.38 -22.68 7.92
N GLU A 242 -2.13 -22.24 8.09
CA GLU A 242 -1.09 -22.99 8.79
C GLU A 242 -1.41 -23.17 10.28
N ILE A 243 -1.90 -22.12 10.96
CA ILE A 243 -2.21 -22.15 12.39
C ILE A 243 -3.56 -22.80 12.74
N ASN A 244 -4.42 -23.04 11.74
CA ASN A 244 -5.73 -23.68 11.92
C ASN A 244 -5.76 -25.14 11.48
N LYS A 245 -4.60 -25.73 11.15
CA LYS A 245 -4.41 -27.15 10.89
C LYS A 245 -4.09 -27.90 12.15
#